data_08652c6936aa13c684ea018e94001ab8
#
_entry.id   08652c6936aa13c684ea018e94001ab8
#
_cell.length_a   1.000
_cell.length_b   1.000
_cell.length_c   1.000
_cell.angle_alpha   90.00
_cell.angle_beta   90.00
_cell.angle_gamma   90.00
#
_symmetry.space_group_name_H-M   'P 1'
#
loop_
_entity.id
_entity.type
_entity.pdbx_description
1 polymer ?
#
loop_
_entity_poly.entity_id
_entity_poly.type
_entity_poly.pdbx_seq_one_letter_code
_entity_poly.pdbx_strand_id
1 'polypeptide(L)'
;MNGNITLRTELSSDYRATENTVREAFWNVYAPGAAEHYLLHCLRKSPDYMPRLATVAVCGDTVVGAIACAAGSIRTDAGRTLGVVTVGPLGVLPDWQRRGIGRMLLDRTAALAAMQGHSALVLCGDPAYYSHRGFVSAETYGIRTADDMFFDALQLRELSPGALKGCAGTYHESPDYAINEADVAAFDAAFPPKAQVEDTPTQLRFRQMLTTMRPR
;
A
#
# COMPACT_ATOMS: atom_id res chain seq x y z
N MET A 1 20.94 -16.81 7.18
CA MET A 1 21.40 -16.57 5.80
C MET A 1 21.30 -15.06 5.53
N ASN A 2 22.45 -14.36 5.50
CA ASN A 2 22.52 -12.94 5.16
C ASN A 2 22.71 -12.81 3.64
N GLY A 3 21.65 -13.08 2.87
CA GLY A 3 21.69 -12.84 1.44
C GLY A 3 21.59 -11.32 1.16
N ASN A 4 22.36 -10.85 0.17
CA ASN A 4 22.29 -9.46 -0.27
C ASN A 4 20.90 -9.19 -0.91
N ILE A 5 20.19 -8.16 -0.42
CA ILE A 5 18.89 -7.75 -0.96
C ILE A 5 19.12 -6.75 -2.09
N THR A 6 18.60 -7.07 -3.26
CA THR A 6 18.58 -6.18 -4.41
C THR A 6 17.17 -5.65 -4.66
N LEU A 7 17.05 -4.34 -4.88
CA LEU A 7 15.80 -3.71 -5.28
C LEU A 7 15.81 -3.43 -6.78
N ARG A 8 14.78 -3.85 -7.48
CA ARG A 8 14.59 -3.52 -8.90
C ARG A 8 13.11 -3.32 -9.22
N THR A 9 12.83 -2.75 -10.38
CA THR A 9 11.46 -2.68 -10.90
C THR A 9 10.92 -4.08 -11.11
N GLU A 10 9.64 -4.27 -10.84
CA GLU A 10 8.91 -5.51 -11.09
C GLU A 10 8.88 -5.82 -12.59
N LEU A 11 9.07 -7.06 -12.95
CA LEU A 11 8.92 -7.58 -14.31
C LEU A 11 7.68 -8.47 -14.39
N SER A 12 7.13 -8.68 -15.59
CA SER A 12 5.99 -9.59 -15.76
C SER A 12 6.29 -11.03 -15.34
N SER A 13 7.55 -11.46 -15.45
CA SER A 13 8.01 -12.75 -14.93
C SER A 13 7.94 -12.89 -13.41
N ASP A 14 7.86 -11.78 -12.68
CA ASP A 14 7.76 -11.78 -11.20
C ASP A 14 6.32 -11.91 -10.69
N TYR A 15 5.32 -11.68 -11.55
CA TYR A 15 3.92 -11.48 -11.13
C TYR A 15 3.42 -12.58 -10.19
N ARG A 16 3.65 -13.85 -10.52
CA ARG A 16 3.21 -14.94 -9.65
C ARG A 16 3.97 -14.98 -8.32
N ALA A 17 5.26 -14.70 -8.35
CA ALA A 17 6.09 -14.66 -7.14
C ALA A 17 5.70 -13.49 -6.23
N THR A 18 5.41 -12.31 -6.80
CA THR A 18 4.96 -11.14 -6.03
C THR A 18 3.54 -11.31 -5.48
N GLU A 19 2.62 -11.91 -6.23
CA GLU A 19 1.29 -12.28 -5.72
C GLU A 19 1.43 -13.23 -4.52
N ASN A 20 2.28 -14.25 -4.63
CA ASN A 20 2.53 -15.15 -3.49
C ASN A 20 3.18 -14.42 -2.32
N THR A 21 4.16 -13.55 -2.56
CA THR A 21 4.81 -12.75 -1.50
C THR A 21 3.80 -11.86 -0.76
N VAL A 22 2.92 -11.20 -1.49
CA VAL A 22 1.87 -10.36 -0.91
C VAL A 22 0.85 -11.23 -0.16
N ARG A 23 0.42 -12.35 -0.74
CA ARG A 23 -0.47 -13.31 -0.06
C ARG A 23 0.09 -13.75 1.29
N GLU A 24 1.34 -14.21 1.31
CA GLU A 24 2.01 -14.66 2.54
C GLU A 24 2.17 -13.53 3.57
N ALA A 25 2.45 -12.31 3.11
CA ALA A 25 2.64 -11.15 3.97
C ALA A 25 1.34 -10.70 4.67
N PHE A 26 0.20 -10.89 4.00
CA PHE A 26 -1.11 -10.41 4.48
C PHE A 26 -2.01 -11.53 5.03
N TRP A 27 -1.56 -12.79 4.96
CA TRP A 27 -2.38 -13.91 5.41
C TRP A 27 -2.78 -13.79 6.88
N ASN A 28 -4.11 -13.73 7.12
CA ASN A 28 -4.73 -13.52 8.44
C ASN A 28 -4.33 -12.20 9.15
N VAL A 29 -3.91 -11.16 8.39
CA VAL A 29 -3.49 -9.88 8.98
C VAL A 29 -4.69 -8.97 9.23
N TYR A 30 -5.51 -8.69 8.24
CA TYR A 30 -6.66 -7.78 8.37
C TYR A 30 -7.99 -8.51 8.49
N ALA A 31 -8.09 -9.65 7.86
CA ALA A 31 -9.22 -10.58 7.87
C ALA A 31 -8.70 -12.01 7.79
N PRO A 32 -9.54 -13.04 7.99
CA PRO A 32 -9.19 -14.42 7.66
C PRO A 32 -8.79 -14.54 6.18
N GLY A 33 -7.65 -15.16 5.89
CA GLY A 33 -7.09 -15.19 4.53
C GLY A 33 -6.33 -13.92 4.17
N ALA A 34 -6.30 -13.58 2.89
CA ALA A 34 -5.73 -12.35 2.33
C ALA A 34 -6.46 -11.97 1.05
N ALA A 35 -6.62 -10.68 0.79
CA ALA A 35 -7.23 -10.13 -0.42
C ALA A 35 -6.21 -9.35 -1.28
N GLU A 36 -5.12 -8.91 -0.68
CA GLU A 36 -4.15 -7.99 -1.26
C GLU A 36 -3.39 -8.57 -2.46
N HIS A 37 -3.23 -9.89 -2.53
CA HIS A 37 -2.62 -10.55 -3.70
C HIS A 37 -3.54 -10.52 -4.93
N TYR A 38 -4.87 -10.62 -4.72
CA TYR A 38 -5.85 -10.42 -5.79
C TYR A 38 -5.95 -8.94 -6.18
N LEU A 39 -5.94 -8.03 -5.21
CA LEU A 39 -5.85 -6.59 -5.47
C LEU A 39 -4.63 -6.29 -6.36
N LEU A 40 -3.45 -6.81 -6.04
CA LEU A 40 -2.25 -6.65 -6.88
C LEU A 40 -2.46 -7.14 -8.30
N HIS A 41 -3.11 -8.31 -8.46
CA HIS A 41 -3.46 -8.86 -9.77
C HIS A 41 -4.38 -7.93 -10.58
N CYS A 42 -5.40 -7.36 -9.93
CA CYS A 42 -6.35 -6.42 -10.55
C CYS A 42 -5.68 -5.09 -10.90
N LEU A 43 -4.91 -4.51 -9.98
CA LEU A 43 -4.23 -3.23 -10.20
C LEU A 43 -3.31 -3.25 -11.43
N ARG A 44 -2.65 -4.35 -11.74
CA ARG A 44 -1.80 -4.46 -12.95
C ARG A 44 -2.56 -4.32 -14.27
N LYS A 45 -3.90 -4.47 -14.24
CA LYS A 45 -4.80 -4.29 -15.39
C LYS A 45 -5.43 -2.89 -15.42
N SER A 46 -5.30 -2.14 -14.31
CA SER A 46 -5.84 -0.80 -14.16
C SER A 46 -5.08 0.21 -15.02
N PRO A 47 -5.75 1.18 -15.66
CA PRO A 47 -5.10 2.31 -16.29
C PRO A 47 -4.35 3.20 -15.30
N ASP A 48 -4.72 3.14 -14.01
CA ASP A 48 -4.08 3.90 -12.94
C ASP A 48 -2.81 3.24 -12.40
N TYR A 49 -2.52 1.99 -12.79
CA TYR A 49 -1.33 1.30 -12.32
C TYR A 49 -0.04 2.02 -12.73
N MET A 50 0.91 2.09 -11.81
CA MET A 50 2.19 2.79 -12.01
C MET A 50 3.37 1.80 -12.06
N PRO A 51 3.59 1.07 -13.17
CA PRO A 51 4.57 -0.01 -13.26
C PRO A 51 6.02 0.47 -13.03
N ARG A 52 6.32 1.74 -13.30
CA ARG A 52 7.65 2.33 -13.05
C ARG A 52 7.95 2.52 -11.56
N LEU A 53 6.93 2.51 -10.70
CA LEU A 53 7.07 2.59 -9.24
C LEU A 53 6.97 1.22 -8.58
N ALA A 54 6.42 0.22 -9.26
CA ALA A 54 6.35 -1.14 -8.76
C ALA A 54 7.75 -1.72 -8.58
N THR A 55 8.07 -2.12 -7.36
CA THR A 55 9.41 -2.55 -6.97
C THR A 55 9.37 -3.90 -6.26
N VAL A 56 10.32 -4.75 -6.57
CA VAL A 56 10.56 -6.02 -5.86
C VAL A 56 11.88 -5.97 -5.10
N ALA A 57 11.90 -6.61 -3.95
CA ALA A 57 13.11 -6.94 -3.20
C ALA A 57 13.43 -8.41 -3.45
N VAL A 58 14.64 -8.69 -3.92
CA VAL A 58 15.08 -10.02 -4.34
C VAL A 58 16.31 -10.44 -3.55
N CYS A 59 16.31 -11.68 -3.09
CA CYS A 59 17.49 -12.34 -2.51
C CYS A 59 17.84 -13.58 -3.33
N GLY A 60 18.96 -13.55 -4.05
CA GLY A 60 19.22 -14.53 -5.11
C GLY A 60 18.10 -14.47 -6.15
N ASP A 61 17.45 -15.60 -6.43
CA ASP A 61 16.32 -15.70 -7.37
C ASP A 61 14.94 -15.57 -6.69
N THR A 62 14.90 -15.34 -5.36
CA THR A 62 13.67 -15.31 -4.60
C THR A 62 13.17 -13.89 -4.40
N VAL A 63 11.92 -13.60 -4.78
CA VAL A 63 11.22 -12.38 -4.42
C VAL A 63 10.82 -12.47 -2.94
N VAL A 64 11.38 -11.59 -2.12
CA VAL A 64 11.16 -11.57 -0.66
C VAL A 64 10.32 -10.38 -0.19
N GLY A 65 10.06 -9.44 -1.08
CA GLY A 65 9.19 -8.29 -0.81
C GLY A 65 8.75 -7.63 -2.10
N ALA A 66 7.60 -6.99 -2.09
CA ALA A 66 7.03 -6.27 -3.22
C ALA A 66 6.23 -5.06 -2.77
N ILE A 67 6.21 -4.02 -3.59
CA ILE A 67 5.38 -2.84 -3.45
C ILE A 67 4.79 -2.48 -4.80
N ALA A 68 3.49 -2.20 -4.83
CA ALA A 68 2.78 -1.68 -5.99
C ALA A 68 2.31 -0.25 -5.73
N CYS A 69 2.00 0.47 -6.80
CA CYS A 69 1.49 1.82 -6.74
C CYS A 69 0.45 2.05 -7.84
N ALA A 70 -0.50 2.91 -7.54
CA ALA A 70 -1.47 3.41 -8.51
C ALA A 70 -1.63 4.93 -8.39
N ALA A 71 -2.16 5.56 -9.43
CA ALA A 71 -2.51 6.97 -9.39
C ALA A 71 -3.67 7.21 -8.41
N GLY A 72 -3.56 8.27 -7.63
CA GLY A 72 -4.61 8.78 -6.77
C GLY A 72 -4.69 10.29 -6.90
N SER A 73 -5.67 10.90 -6.26
CA SER A 73 -5.84 12.35 -6.30
C SER A 73 -6.33 12.92 -4.97
N ILE A 74 -5.97 14.17 -4.71
CA ILE A 74 -6.58 15.00 -3.68
C ILE A 74 -7.41 16.07 -4.37
N ARG A 75 -8.71 16.08 -4.11
CA ARG A 75 -9.61 17.16 -4.51
C ARG A 75 -9.64 18.16 -3.38
N THR A 76 -8.98 19.30 -3.61
CA THR A 76 -8.84 20.32 -2.56
C THR A 76 -10.14 21.08 -2.34
N ASP A 77 -10.34 21.56 -1.11
CA ASP A 77 -11.48 22.43 -0.75
C ASP A 77 -11.50 23.74 -1.57
N ALA A 78 -10.35 24.10 -2.16
CA ALA A 78 -10.23 25.25 -3.10
C ALA A 78 -10.54 24.90 -4.57
N GLY A 79 -11.09 23.70 -4.85
CA GLY A 79 -11.52 23.27 -6.18
C GLY A 79 -10.39 22.82 -7.13
N ARG A 80 -9.17 22.63 -6.64
CA ARG A 80 -8.05 22.09 -7.44
C ARG A 80 -7.96 20.57 -7.26
N THR A 81 -7.39 19.88 -8.26
CA THR A 81 -7.02 18.45 -8.13
C THR A 81 -5.51 18.33 -8.15
N LEU A 82 -4.97 17.64 -7.15
CA LEU A 82 -3.55 17.30 -7.03
C LEU A 82 -3.39 15.80 -7.24
N GLY A 83 -2.57 15.41 -8.23
CA GLY A 83 -2.18 14.01 -8.43
C GLY A 83 -1.21 13.55 -7.34
N VAL A 84 -1.48 12.39 -6.76
CA VAL A 84 -0.63 11.74 -5.75
C VAL A 84 -0.43 10.26 -6.11
N VAL A 85 0.48 9.59 -5.42
CA VAL A 85 0.73 8.16 -5.60
C VAL A 85 0.08 7.40 -4.44
N THR A 86 -0.90 6.56 -4.75
CA THR A 86 -1.43 5.56 -3.82
C THR A 86 -0.45 4.42 -3.71
N VAL A 87 -0.02 4.11 -2.50
CA VAL A 87 0.92 3.02 -2.21
C VAL A 87 0.17 1.81 -1.67
N GLY A 88 0.32 0.69 -2.33
CA GLY A 88 -0.18 -0.59 -1.87
C GLY A 88 -0.63 -1.50 -3.02
N PRO A 89 -0.59 -2.82 -2.74
CA PRO A 89 -0.09 -3.44 -1.51
C PRO A 89 1.44 -3.35 -1.36
N LEU A 90 1.90 -3.35 -0.10
CA LEU A 90 3.31 -3.49 0.29
C LEU A 90 3.44 -4.75 1.14
N GLY A 91 4.06 -5.81 0.62
CA GLY A 91 4.25 -7.07 1.31
C GLY A 91 5.73 -7.46 1.43
N VAL A 92 6.08 -8.09 2.55
CA VAL A 92 7.40 -8.74 2.77
C VAL A 92 7.12 -10.11 3.35
N LEU A 93 7.75 -11.16 2.79
CA LEU A 93 7.60 -12.53 3.28
C LEU A 93 7.82 -12.60 4.79
N PRO A 94 7.02 -13.35 5.56
CA PRO A 94 7.10 -13.40 7.03
C PRO A 94 8.53 -13.63 7.56
N ASP A 95 9.26 -14.57 6.98
CA ASP A 95 10.64 -14.89 7.39
C ASP A 95 11.67 -13.78 7.08
N TRP A 96 11.27 -12.80 6.25
CA TRP A 96 12.09 -11.66 5.84
C TRP A 96 11.66 -10.34 6.47
N GLN A 97 10.61 -10.33 7.25
CA GLN A 97 10.14 -9.15 7.97
C GLN A 97 11.13 -8.69 9.05
N ARG A 98 10.98 -7.46 9.51
CA ARG A 98 11.84 -6.82 10.54
C ARG A 98 13.34 -6.72 10.19
N ARG A 99 13.68 -6.89 8.90
CA ARG A 99 15.04 -6.71 8.35
C ARG A 99 15.21 -5.42 7.55
N GLY A 100 14.25 -4.49 7.64
CA GLY A 100 14.30 -3.20 6.93
C GLY A 100 13.81 -3.24 5.48
N ILE A 101 13.43 -4.40 4.92
CA ILE A 101 13.05 -4.54 3.51
C ILE A 101 11.85 -3.66 3.14
N GLY A 102 10.81 -3.62 3.98
CA GLY A 102 9.66 -2.76 3.74
C GLY A 102 10.02 -1.26 3.69
N ARG A 103 10.98 -0.82 4.54
CA ARG A 103 11.53 0.53 4.49
C ARG A 103 12.29 0.78 3.18
N MET A 104 13.15 -0.15 2.78
CA MET A 104 13.91 -0.02 1.52
C MET A 104 12.97 0.11 0.31
N LEU A 105 11.88 -0.68 0.26
CA LEU A 105 10.85 -0.59 -0.78
C LEU A 105 10.19 0.78 -0.79
N LEU A 106 9.72 1.27 0.36
CA LEU A 106 9.10 2.59 0.50
C LEU A 106 10.04 3.73 0.11
N ASP A 107 11.30 3.71 0.57
CA ASP A 107 12.27 4.76 0.28
C ASP A 107 12.62 4.79 -1.21
N ARG A 108 12.78 3.64 -1.87
CA ARG A 108 12.96 3.58 -3.33
C ARG A 108 11.73 4.12 -4.07
N THR A 109 10.53 3.72 -3.67
CA THR A 109 9.28 4.22 -4.28
C THR A 109 9.16 5.73 -4.12
N ALA A 110 9.46 6.27 -2.93
CA ALA A 110 9.44 7.71 -2.69
C ALA A 110 10.46 8.46 -3.58
N ALA A 111 11.67 7.94 -3.72
CA ALA A 111 12.69 8.53 -4.59
C ALA A 111 12.26 8.53 -6.05
N LEU A 112 11.74 7.40 -6.56
CA LEU A 112 11.26 7.28 -7.94
C LEU A 112 10.05 8.19 -8.20
N ALA A 113 9.10 8.27 -7.27
CA ALA A 113 7.93 9.13 -7.38
C ALA A 113 8.32 10.62 -7.37
N ALA A 114 9.25 11.02 -6.50
CA ALA A 114 9.79 12.39 -6.49
C ALA A 114 10.48 12.75 -7.81
N MET A 115 11.30 11.85 -8.37
CA MET A 115 11.94 12.03 -9.67
C MET A 115 10.95 12.19 -10.83
N GLN A 116 9.74 11.59 -10.71
CA GLN A 116 8.65 11.72 -11.68
C GLN A 116 7.76 12.95 -11.42
N GLY A 117 8.07 13.76 -10.42
CA GLY A 117 7.37 15.02 -10.12
C GLY A 117 6.10 14.84 -9.29
N HIS A 118 5.89 13.68 -8.66
CA HIS A 118 4.75 13.48 -7.76
C HIS A 118 4.93 14.24 -6.45
N SER A 119 3.81 14.73 -5.89
CA SER A 119 3.81 15.57 -4.69
C SER A 119 3.87 14.77 -3.39
N ALA A 120 3.22 13.61 -3.34
CA ALA A 120 3.11 12.80 -2.13
C ALA A 120 2.86 11.33 -2.43
N LEU A 121 3.25 10.48 -1.46
CA LEU A 121 2.74 9.11 -1.31
C LEU A 121 1.57 9.13 -0.32
N VAL A 122 0.53 8.37 -0.63
CA VAL A 122 -0.66 8.19 0.22
C VAL A 122 -0.91 6.70 0.42
N LEU A 123 -1.30 6.31 1.60
CA LEU A 123 -1.71 4.93 1.90
C LEU A 123 -2.68 4.88 3.08
N CYS A 124 -3.41 3.78 3.18
CA CYS A 124 -4.10 3.39 4.41
C CYS A 124 -3.29 2.32 5.12
N GLY A 125 -2.90 2.58 6.39
CA GLY A 125 -2.10 1.65 7.17
C GLY A 125 -1.90 2.08 8.61
N ASP A 126 -1.38 1.17 9.44
CA ASP A 126 -1.18 1.44 10.87
C ASP A 126 -0.16 2.58 11.08
N PRO A 127 -0.57 3.71 11.70
CA PRO A 127 0.33 4.82 12.03
C PRO A 127 1.56 4.38 12.82
N ALA A 128 1.44 3.37 13.70
CA ALA A 128 2.57 2.86 14.46
C ALA A 128 3.67 2.27 13.56
N TYR A 129 3.30 1.74 12.40
CA TYR A 129 4.27 1.25 11.42
C TYR A 129 4.83 2.36 10.54
N TYR A 130 3.98 3.29 10.04
CA TYR A 130 4.35 4.24 8.99
C TYR A 130 4.97 5.54 9.52
N SER A 131 4.68 5.98 10.76
CA SER A 131 5.24 7.20 11.33
C SER A 131 6.78 7.23 11.34
N HIS A 132 7.41 6.09 11.61
CA HIS A 132 8.88 5.95 11.59
C HIS A 132 9.47 5.88 10.16
N ARG A 133 8.64 6.08 9.12
CA ARG A 133 9.02 6.02 7.69
C ARG A 133 8.70 7.30 6.93
N GLY A 134 8.56 8.41 7.70
CA GLY A 134 8.29 9.74 7.15
C GLY A 134 6.84 9.96 6.71
N PHE A 135 5.92 9.07 7.10
CA PHE A 135 4.49 9.30 6.94
C PHE A 135 3.93 9.99 8.18
N VAL A 136 2.94 10.83 7.96
CA VAL A 136 2.16 11.50 8.99
C VAL A 136 0.67 11.32 8.68
N SER A 137 -0.20 11.51 9.68
CA SER A 137 -1.64 11.50 9.45
C SER A 137 -2.02 12.54 8.39
N ALA A 138 -2.89 12.15 7.46
CA ALA A 138 -3.43 13.01 6.41
C ALA A 138 -4.13 14.24 6.98
N GLU A 139 -4.70 14.13 8.18
CA GLU A 139 -5.30 15.22 8.93
C GLU A 139 -4.34 16.39 9.18
N THR A 140 -3.02 16.13 9.30
CA THR A 140 -1.99 17.17 9.44
C THR A 140 -2.06 18.21 8.31
N TYR A 141 -2.52 17.78 7.13
CA TYR A 141 -2.73 18.64 5.97
C TYR A 141 -4.20 18.98 5.73
N GLY A 142 -5.12 18.60 6.64
CA GLY A 142 -6.56 18.73 6.46
C GLY A 142 -7.13 17.82 5.37
N ILE A 143 -6.44 16.73 5.05
CA ILE A 143 -6.85 15.77 4.02
C ILE A 143 -7.67 14.66 4.66
N ARG A 144 -8.80 14.35 4.04
CA ARG A 144 -9.84 13.43 4.49
C ARG A 144 -10.05 12.31 3.47
N THR A 145 -10.78 11.29 3.85
CA THR A 145 -11.24 10.24 2.91
C THR A 145 -12.18 10.83 1.85
N ALA A 146 -12.52 10.04 0.83
CA ALA A 146 -13.49 10.43 -0.20
C ALA A 146 -14.88 10.75 0.39
N ASP A 147 -15.23 10.15 1.53
CA ASP A 147 -16.48 10.37 2.26
C ASP A 147 -16.41 11.54 3.26
N ASP A 148 -15.42 12.42 3.10
CA ASP A 148 -15.21 13.63 3.91
C ASP A 148 -14.95 13.35 5.40
N MET A 149 -14.33 12.21 5.73
CA MET A 149 -14.01 11.80 7.10
C MET A 149 -12.51 11.89 7.37
N PHE A 150 -12.11 12.35 8.55
CA PHE A 150 -10.76 12.11 9.06
C PHE A 150 -10.60 10.64 9.42
N PHE A 151 -9.45 10.08 9.14
CA PHE A 151 -9.14 8.68 9.41
C PHE A 151 -7.66 8.52 9.79
N ASP A 152 -7.40 8.03 10.99
CA ASP A 152 -6.03 7.94 11.49
C ASP A 152 -5.13 7.03 10.65
N ALA A 153 -5.71 6.01 10.00
CA ALA A 153 -4.96 5.13 9.10
C ALA A 153 -4.66 5.76 7.73
N LEU A 154 -5.30 6.86 7.34
CA LEU A 154 -4.94 7.58 6.14
C LEU A 154 -3.65 8.36 6.38
N GLN A 155 -2.56 7.91 5.77
CA GLN A 155 -1.21 8.41 5.98
C GLN A 155 -0.64 9.01 4.70
N LEU A 156 0.12 10.09 4.85
CA LEU A 156 0.76 10.80 3.74
C LEU A 156 2.27 10.97 4.02
N ARG A 157 3.08 10.84 2.96
CA ARG A 157 4.47 11.25 2.96
C ARG A 157 4.69 12.27 1.85
N GLU A 158 4.94 13.51 2.22
CA GLU A 158 5.30 14.58 1.29
C GLU A 158 6.65 14.26 0.63
N LEU A 159 6.77 14.48 -0.69
CA LEU A 159 7.96 14.11 -1.46
C LEU A 159 8.90 15.31 -1.70
N SER A 160 8.37 16.51 -1.58
CA SER A 160 9.18 17.74 -1.57
C SER A 160 8.58 18.74 -0.57
N PRO A 161 9.41 19.50 0.16
CA PRO A 161 8.93 20.42 1.19
C PRO A 161 7.87 21.39 0.67
N GLY A 162 6.71 21.41 1.31
CA GLY A 162 5.62 22.33 0.98
C GLY A 162 4.73 21.89 -0.19
N ALA A 163 4.94 20.69 -0.77
CA ALA A 163 4.12 20.19 -1.88
C ALA A 163 2.64 20.02 -1.53
N LEU A 164 2.31 19.81 -0.25
CA LEU A 164 0.95 19.68 0.26
C LEU A 164 0.42 20.95 0.94
N LYS A 165 1.15 22.05 0.90
CA LYS A 165 0.69 23.31 1.50
C LYS A 165 -0.58 23.82 0.83
N GLY A 166 -1.63 24.03 1.63
CA GLY A 166 -2.93 24.48 1.14
C GLY A 166 -3.69 23.43 0.31
N CYS A 167 -3.41 22.15 0.51
CA CYS A 167 -4.06 21.04 -0.17
C CYS A 167 -5.12 20.34 0.68
N ALA A 168 -5.67 21.00 1.73
CA ALA A 168 -6.81 20.47 2.46
C ALA A 168 -7.94 20.08 1.49
N GLY A 169 -8.54 18.90 1.70
CA GLY A 169 -9.51 18.35 0.77
C GLY A 169 -9.79 16.87 0.99
N THR A 170 -10.29 16.18 -0.02
CA THR A 170 -10.60 14.76 0.03
C THR A 170 -9.65 13.94 -0.86
N TYR A 171 -9.16 12.83 -0.33
CA TYR A 171 -8.34 11.88 -1.07
C TYR A 171 -9.23 10.85 -1.78
N HIS A 172 -8.88 10.57 -3.02
CA HIS A 172 -9.53 9.58 -3.87
C HIS A 172 -8.48 8.65 -4.47
N GLU A 173 -8.60 7.38 -4.14
CA GLU A 173 -7.80 6.32 -4.76
C GLU A 173 -8.42 5.85 -6.08
N SER A 174 -7.71 5.03 -6.84
CA SER A 174 -8.28 4.36 -8.02
C SER A 174 -9.48 3.49 -7.63
N PRO A 175 -10.58 3.49 -8.41
CA PRO A 175 -11.72 2.62 -8.16
C PRO A 175 -11.35 1.13 -8.20
N ASP A 176 -10.23 0.75 -8.82
CA ASP A 176 -9.75 -0.63 -8.91
C ASP A 176 -9.19 -1.16 -7.57
N TYR A 177 -9.15 -0.34 -6.51
CA TYR A 177 -8.92 -0.81 -5.14
C TYR A 177 -10.16 -1.50 -4.55
N ALA A 178 -11.35 -1.25 -5.10
CA ALA A 178 -12.58 -1.95 -4.70
C ALA A 178 -12.64 -3.33 -5.38
N ILE A 179 -12.30 -4.38 -4.64
CA ILE A 179 -12.31 -5.78 -5.11
C ILE A 179 -13.48 -6.55 -4.54
N ASN A 180 -13.97 -7.56 -5.27
CA ASN A 180 -15.06 -8.42 -4.86
C ASN A 180 -14.53 -9.63 -4.09
N GLU A 181 -15.09 -9.94 -2.92
CA GLU A 181 -14.68 -11.08 -2.08
C GLU A 181 -14.84 -12.45 -2.78
N ALA A 182 -15.88 -12.62 -3.60
CA ALA A 182 -16.07 -13.86 -4.34
C ALA A 182 -14.94 -14.10 -5.36
N ASP A 183 -14.46 -13.05 -6.00
CA ASP A 183 -13.35 -13.12 -6.95
C ASP A 183 -12.02 -13.37 -6.23
N VAL A 184 -11.85 -12.83 -5.01
CA VAL A 184 -10.70 -13.14 -4.14
C VAL A 184 -10.61 -14.62 -3.86
N ALA A 185 -11.72 -15.25 -3.44
CA ALA A 185 -11.75 -16.67 -3.14
C ALA A 185 -11.45 -17.55 -4.37
N ALA A 186 -12.01 -17.18 -5.53
CA ALA A 186 -11.75 -17.87 -6.79
C ALA A 186 -10.27 -17.76 -7.22
N PHE A 187 -9.66 -16.59 -7.06
CA PHE A 187 -8.24 -16.36 -7.37
C PHE A 187 -7.33 -17.11 -6.39
N ASP A 188 -7.66 -17.10 -5.08
CA ASP A 188 -6.88 -17.77 -4.04
C ASP A 188 -6.85 -19.30 -4.22
N ALA A 189 -7.87 -19.89 -4.82
CA ALA A 189 -7.93 -21.32 -5.11
C ALA A 189 -6.78 -21.84 -6.01
N ALA A 190 -6.10 -20.94 -6.74
CA ALA A 190 -4.92 -21.27 -7.54
C ALA A 190 -3.61 -21.30 -6.72
N PHE A 191 -3.67 -21.04 -5.41
CA PHE A 191 -2.53 -21.09 -4.49
C PHE A 191 -2.65 -22.31 -3.56
N PRO A 192 -1.56 -22.74 -2.91
CA PRO A 192 -1.63 -23.82 -1.93
C PRO A 192 -2.64 -23.48 -0.81
N PRO A 193 -3.49 -24.44 -0.39
CA PRO A 193 -4.46 -24.20 0.67
C PRO A 193 -3.76 -23.84 1.97
N LYS A 194 -4.36 -22.94 2.74
CA LYS A 194 -3.81 -22.41 3.98
C LYS A 194 -4.93 -22.17 4.99
N ALA A 195 -4.70 -22.47 6.26
CA ALA A 195 -5.69 -22.27 7.31
C ALA A 195 -5.99 -20.78 7.51
N GLN A 196 -7.26 -20.45 7.49
CA GLN A 196 -7.75 -19.12 7.88
C GLN A 196 -7.98 -19.09 9.39
N VAL A 197 -7.65 -17.97 10.02
CA VAL A 197 -7.76 -17.76 11.47
C VAL A 197 -8.48 -16.44 11.71
N GLU A 198 -9.46 -16.46 12.59
CA GLU A 198 -10.19 -15.28 13.06
C GLU A 198 -9.54 -14.70 14.33
N ASP A 199 -9.85 -13.45 14.59
CA ASP A 199 -9.50 -12.72 15.83
C ASP A 199 -8.00 -12.71 16.19
N THR A 200 -7.15 -12.71 15.16
CA THR A 200 -5.72 -12.47 15.39
C THR A 200 -5.49 -11.07 15.99
N PRO A 201 -4.40 -10.86 16.74
CA PRO A 201 -4.08 -9.55 17.30
C PRO A 201 -4.04 -8.42 16.25
N THR A 202 -3.61 -8.74 15.03
CA THR A 202 -3.55 -7.78 13.90
C THR A 202 -4.94 -7.45 13.37
N GLN A 203 -5.85 -8.43 13.27
CA GLN A 203 -7.25 -8.19 12.89
C GLN A 203 -7.98 -7.34 13.94
N LEU A 204 -7.77 -7.62 15.24
CA LEU A 204 -8.32 -6.80 16.33
C LEU A 204 -7.80 -5.37 16.25
N ARG A 205 -6.50 -5.20 16.01
CA ARG A 205 -5.88 -3.89 15.82
C ARG A 205 -6.46 -3.16 14.62
N PHE A 206 -6.66 -3.84 13.50
CA PHE A 206 -7.26 -3.26 12.31
C PHE A 206 -8.69 -2.79 12.56
N ARG A 207 -9.55 -3.63 13.20
CA ARG A 207 -10.91 -3.25 13.58
C ARG A 207 -10.91 -2.02 14.50
N GLN A 208 -9.98 -1.93 15.44
CA GLN A 208 -9.83 -0.76 16.29
C GLN A 208 -9.47 0.50 15.46
N MET A 209 -8.59 0.38 14.47
CA MET A 209 -8.28 1.53 13.61
C MET A 209 -9.51 2.02 12.84
N LEU A 210 -10.38 1.13 12.35
CA LEU A 210 -11.60 1.53 11.64
C LEU A 210 -12.52 2.41 12.51
N THR A 211 -12.47 2.29 13.84
CA THR A 211 -13.27 3.13 14.76
C THR A 211 -12.72 4.56 14.92
N THR A 212 -11.55 4.86 14.34
CA THR A 212 -10.96 6.21 14.41
C THR A 212 -11.53 7.17 13.35
N MET A 213 -12.39 6.68 12.46
CA MET A 213 -13.07 7.55 11.50
C MET A 213 -13.98 8.54 12.23
N ARG A 214 -13.84 9.83 11.90
CA ARG A 214 -14.61 10.91 12.49
C ARG A 214 -14.93 11.99 11.47
N PRO A 215 -16.11 12.63 11.54
CA PRO A 215 -16.47 13.74 10.65
C PRO A 215 -15.51 14.93 10.83
N ARG A 216 -15.52 15.77 9.81
CA ARG A 216 -14.84 17.07 9.80
C ARG A 216 -15.34 17.99 10.92
#